data_ab8ad36c90382a012dc212dc07d04409
#
_entry.id   ab8ad36c90382a012dc212dc07d04409
#
_cell.length_a   1.000
_cell.length_b   1.000
_cell.length_c   1.000
_cell.angle_alpha   90.00
_cell.angle_beta   90.00
_cell.angle_gamma   90.00
#
_symmetry.space_group_name_H-M   'P 1'
#
loop_
_entity.id
_entity.type
_entity.pdbx_description
1 polymer ?
#
loop_
_entity_poly.entity_id
_entity_poly.type
_entity_poly.pdbx_seq_one_letter_code
_entity_poly.pdbx_strand_id
1 'polypeptide(L)'
;MDVRVTNSYDVSVTADGTTNSFTMGEGTVRDALNRIGVTLGDDDEVSPELDSEVCEGTAITVYRVSYSYRTVTETVEFTKKTDKRAELYTDQQVISQKGVNGSKKVTYCDKTVDGKYASSEAVTTVVLEQAVPQITTVGTKQRPVVVRNLKNNGSPISELTVPSSINIENGAPTSYSKIITGKASAYTASPTAKTSTGRTVKAGYV
;
A
#
# COMPACT_ATOMS: atom_id res chain seq x y z
N MET A 1 32.21 -48.36 -53.75
CA MET A 1 31.28 -48.58 -52.62
C MET A 1 31.56 -47.43 -51.66
N ASP A 2 30.73 -46.39 -51.73
CA ASP A 2 30.89 -45.23 -50.86
C ASP A 2 30.28 -45.56 -49.48
N VAL A 3 31.11 -45.59 -48.46
CA VAL A 3 30.66 -45.75 -47.08
C VAL A 3 30.31 -44.36 -46.55
N ARG A 4 29.05 -44.03 -46.42
CA ARG A 4 28.55 -42.85 -45.71
C ARG A 4 28.56 -43.15 -44.20
N VAL A 5 29.44 -42.51 -43.47
CA VAL A 5 29.37 -42.50 -42.02
C VAL A 5 28.31 -41.45 -41.64
N THR A 6 27.16 -41.87 -41.10
CA THR A 6 26.16 -40.98 -40.54
C THR A 6 26.36 -40.98 -39.03
N ASN A 7 26.54 -39.80 -38.44
CA ASN A 7 26.52 -39.64 -36.98
C ASN A 7 25.11 -39.96 -36.48
N SER A 8 25.02 -40.66 -35.37
CA SER A 8 23.78 -40.86 -34.65
C SER A 8 23.93 -40.37 -33.21
N TYR A 9 22.90 -39.68 -32.73
CA TYR A 9 22.88 -39.03 -31.44
C TYR A 9 21.77 -39.60 -30.57
N ASP A 10 22.04 -39.78 -29.27
CA ASP A 10 21.04 -40.14 -28.29
C ASP A 10 20.29 -38.87 -27.86
N VAL A 11 19.00 -38.85 -28.05
CA VAL A 11 18.11 -37.70 -27.79
C VAL A 11 17.00 -38.15 -26.84
N SER A 12 16.66 -37.31 -25.88
CA SER A 12 15.51 -37.52 -25.03
C SER A 12 14.47 -36.41 -25.21
N VAL A 13 13.20 -36.79 -25.24
CA VAL A 13 12.06 -35.85 -25.35
C VAL A 13 11.13 -36.10 -24.18
N THR A 14 10.88 -35.05 -23.41
CA THR A 14 9.91 -35.02 -22.32
C THR A 14 8.69 -34.20 -22.74
N ALA A 15 7.55 -34.85 -22.82
CA ALA A 15 6.27 -34.23 -23.14
C ALA A 15 5.17 -34.92 -22.31
N ASP A 16 4.18 -34.17 -21.87
CA ASP A 16 3.00 -34.69 -21.15
C ASP A 16 3.37 -35.57 -19.94
N GLY A 17 4.45 -35.21 -19.24
CA GLY A 17 4.99 -35.96 -18.08
C GLY A 17 5.71 -37.27 -18.40
N THR A 18 5.90 -37.60 -19.70
CA THR A 18 6.59 -38.78 -20.14
C THR A 18 7.88 -38.45 -20.88
N THR A 19 8.96 -39.16 -20.57
CA THR A 19 10.24 -39.01 -21.26
C THR A 19 10.49 -40.19 -22.15
N ASN A 20 10.72 -39.93 -23.44
CA ASN A 20 11.08 -40.94 -24.44
C ASN A 20 12.53 -40.67 -24.92
N SER A 21 13.39 -41.69 -24.89
CA SER A 21 14.75 -41.62 -25.40
C SER A 21 14.89 -42.49 -26.65
N PHE A 22 15.58 -41.96 -27.64
CA PHE A 22 15.82 -42.67 -28.90
C PHE A 22 17.06 -42.11 -29.59
N THR A 23 17.57 -42.90 -30.53
CA THR A 23 18.72 -42.51 -31.33
C THR A 23 18.25 -41.96 -32.69
N MET A 24 18.78 -40.81 -33.11
CA MET A 24 18.53 -40.24 -34.44
C MET A 24 19.81 -39.74 -35.10
N GLY A 25 19.76 -39.56 -36.41
CA GLY A 25 20.81 -38.91 -37.16
C GLY A 25 20.80 -37.41 -37.03
N GLU A 26 21.59 -36.70 -37.87
CA GLU A 26 21.55 -35.25 -37.96
C GLU A 26 20.12 -34.76 -38.24
N GLY A 27 19.76 -33.67 -37.58
CA GLY A 27 18.44 -33.07 -37.71
C GLY A 27 18.19 -32.01 -36.63
N THR A 28 16.95 -31.53 -36.58
CA THR A 28 16.53 -30.48 -35.65
C THR A 28 15.65 -31.04 -34.54
N VAL A 29 15.38 -30.22 -33.52
CA VAL A 29 14.42 -30.50 -32.46
C VAL A 29 13.04 -30.82 -33.06
N ARG A 30 12.63 -30.12 -34.13
CA ARG A 30 11.40 -30.37 -34.88
C ARG A 30 11.36 -31.80 -35.46
N ASP A 31 12.47 -32.26 -36.04
CA ASP A 31 12.58 -33.61 -36.60
C ASP A 31 12.48 -34.67 -35.51
N ALA A 32 13.08 -34.41 -34.36
CA ALA A 32 13.01 -35.28 -33.17
C ALA A 32 11.56 -35.43 -32.68
N LEU A 33 10.81 -34.32 -32.52
CA LEU A 33 9.41 -34.35 -32.12
C LEU A 33 8.52 -35.06 -33.11
N ASN A 34 8.68 -34.79 -34.43
CA ASN A 34 7.95 -35.45 -35.48
C ASN A 34 8.18 -36.98 -35.50
N ARG A 35 9.42 -37.40 -35.24
CA ARG A 35 9.80 -38.83 -35.21
C ARG A 35 9.03 -39.61 -34.16
N ILE A 36 8.77 -39.02 -33.00
CA ILE A 36 8.02 -39.69 -31.92
C ILE A 36 6.53 -39.34 -31.92
N GLY A 37 6.06 -38.56 -32.91
CA GLY A 37 4.65 -38.20 -33.07
C GLY A 37 4.13 -37.20 -32.06
N VAL A 38 5.00 -36.36 -31.48
CA VAL A 38 4.59 -35.27 -30.58
C VAL A 38 4.11 -34.09 -31.44
N THR A 39 2.84 -33.77 -31.35
CA THR A 39 2.25 -32.59 -31.99
C THR A 39 2.23 -31.43 -30.98
N LEU A 40 2.56 -30.25 -31.45
CA LEU A 40 2.53 -29.03 -30.66
C LEU A 40 1.25 -28.25 -30.89
N GLY A 41 0.69 -27.67 -29.85
CA GLY A 41 -0.34 -26.65 -29.97
C GLY A 41 0.27 -25.29 -30.31
N ASP A 42 -0.59 -24.32 -30.69
CA ASP A 42 -0.16 -23.00 -31.13
C ASP A 42 0.61 -22.22 -30.06
N ASP A 43 0.31 -22.46 -28.80
CA ASP A 43 0.88 -21.76 -27.65
C ASP A 43 1.97 -22.57 -26.92
N ASP A 44 2.24 -23.81 -27.34
CA ASP A 44 3.19 -24.70 -26.67
C ASP A 44 4.62 -24.16 -26.79
N GLU A 45 5.37 -24.25 -25.72
CA GLU A 45 6.77 -23.85 -25.67
C GLU A 45 7.68 -25.08 -25.70
N VAL A 46 8.80 -24.98 -26.40
CA VAL A 46 9.76 -26.08 -26.54
C VAL A 46 11.16 -25.59 -26.22
N SER A 47 11.90 -26.38 -25.47
CA SER A 47 13.30 -26.09 -25.14
C SER A 47 14.16 -27.33 -25.44
N PRO A 48 15.25 -27.23 -26.25
CA PRO A 48 15.68 -26.07 -27.06
C PRO A 48 14.70 -25.67 -28.14
N GLU A 49 14.93 -24.55 -28.85
CA GLU A 49 14.09 -24.07 -29.94
C GLU A 49 13.93 -25.10 -31.06
N LEU A 50 12.81 -25.07 -31.78
CA LEU A 50 12.44 -26.09 -32.79
C LEU A 50 13.47 -26.26 -33.90
N ASP A 51 14.12 -25.19 -34.29
CA ASP A 51 15.09 -25.19 -35.39
C ASP A 51 16.54 -25.41 -34.91
N SER A 52 16.74 -25.65 -33.60
CA SER A 52 18.05 -26.03 -33.06
C SER A 52 18.47 -27.41 -33.52
N GLU A 53 19.74 -27.56 -33.88
CA GLU A 53 20.34 -28.85 -34.24
C GLU A 53 20.42 -29.74 -33.00
N VAL A 54 20.16 -31.03 -33.20
CA VAL A 54 20.32 -32.04 -32.15
C VAL A 54 21.75 -32.54 -32.16
N CYS A 55 22.29 -32.80 -30.97
CA CYS A 55 23.61 -33.41 -30.75
C CYS A 55 23.48 -34.51 -29.69
N GLU A 56 24.58 -35.17 -29.39
CA GLU A 56 24.64 -36.22 -28.39
C GLU A 56 24.18 -35.72 -27.03
N GLY A 57 23.17 -36.42 -26.43
CA GLY A 57 22.60 -36.09 -25.14
C GLY A 57 21.61 -34.92 -25.15
N THR A 58 21.12 -34.46 -26.32
CA THR A 58 20.12 -33.40 -26.39
C THR A 58 18.85 -33.80 -25.63
N ALA A 59 18.48 -33.00 -24.64
CA ALA A 59 17.24 -33.15 -23.87
C ALA A 59 16.24 -32.09 -24.35
N ILE A 60 15.14 -32.53 -24.93
CA ILE A 60 14.05 -31.69 -25.42
C ILE A 60 12.91 -31.74 -24.42
N THR A 61 12.38 -30.59 -24.04
CA THR A 61 11.23 -30.48 -23.16
C THR A 61 10.11 -29.70 -23.85
N VAL A 62 8.93 -30.26 -23.88
CA VAL A 62 7.72 -29.62 -24.39
C VAL A 62 6.87 -29.17 -23.19
N TYR A 63 6.56 -27.90 -23.12
CA TYR A 63 5.69 -27.29 -22.13
C TYR A 63 4.32 -27.04 -22.75
N ARG A 64 3.29 -27.66 -22.22
CA ARG A 64 1.92 -27.45 -22.67
C ARG A 64 1.40 -26.14 -22.11
N VAL A 65 1.26 -25.13 -22.95
CA VAL A 65 0.77 -23.82 -22.56
C VAL A 65 -0.70 -23.66 -22.95
N SER A 66 -1.49 -23.12 -22.03
CA SER A 66 -2.86 -22.74 -22.35
C SER A 66 -3.22 -21.43 -21.65
N TYR A 67 -4.10 -20.66 -22.29
CA TYR A 67 -4.62 -19.38 -21.79
C TYR A 67 -6.11 -19.50 -21.54
N SER A 68 -6.54 -18.94 -20.41
CA SER A 68 -7.95 -18.82 -20.08
C SER A 68 -8.27 -17.41 -19.64
N TYR A 69 -9.49 -16.94 -19.93
CA TYR A 69 -9.93 -15.60 -19.61
C TYR A 69 -10.97 -15.64 -18.50
N ARG A 70 -10.73 -14.88 -17.44
CA ARG A 70 -11.70 -14.67 -16.38
C ARG A 70 -11.97 -13.20 -16.18
N THR A 71 -13.21 -12.88 -15.87
CA THR A 71 -13.63 -11.51 -15.63
C THR A 71 -14.08 -11.37 -14.18
N VAL A 72 -13.55 -10.34 -13.49
CA VAL A 72 -13.84 -10.06 -12.09
C VAL A 72 -14.27 -8.59 -11.97
N THR A 73 -15.27 -8.34 -11.13
CA THR A 73 -15.61 -6.97 -10.73
C THR A 73 -14.85 -6.64 -9.46
N GLU A 74 -14.06 -5.58 -9.52
CA GLU A 74 -13.24 -5.10 -8.42
C GLU A 74 -13.78 -3.76 -7.91
N THR A 75 -13.70 -3.58 -6.59
CA THR A 75 -14.03 -2.30 -5.96
C THR A 75 -12.89 -1.32 -6.15
N VAL A 76 -13.23 -0.09 -6.52
CA VAL A 76 -12.28 1.04 -6.54
C VAL A 76 -12.55 1.89 -5.31
N GLU A 77 -11.64 1.88 -4.36
CA GLU A 77 -11.80 2.64 -3.14
C GLU A 77 -11.82 4.16 -3.41
N PHE A 78 -12.67 4.87 -2.67
CA PHE A 78 -12.70 6.32 -2.75
C PHE A 78 -11.44 6.94 -2.10
N THR A 79 -11.02 8.07 -2.62
CA THR A 79 -9.94 8.87 -2.05
C THR A 79 -10.47 9.86 -1.00
N LYS A 80 -9.64 10.23 -0.02
CA LYS A 80 -9.95 11.25 0.98
C LYS A 80 -9.24 12.55 0.61
N LYS A 81 -10.00 13.64 0.53
CA LYS A 81 -9.50 15.00 0.29
C LYS A 81 -9.83 15.89 1.47
N THR A 82 -8.96 16.85 1.74
CA THR A 82 -9.16 17.84 2.81
C THR A 82 -9.26 19.21 2.17
N ASP A 83 -10.36 19.90 2.45
CA ASP A 83 -10.59 21.30 2.11
C ASP A 83 -10.37 22.17 3.34
N LYS A 84 -9.76 23.34 3.15
CA LYS A 84 -9.50 24.31 4.21
C LYS A 84 -10.47 25.48 4.09
N ARG A 85 -11.13 25.84 5.19
CA ARG A 85 -12.08 26.94 5.24
C ARG A 85 -11.77 27.92 6.39
N ALA A 86 -11.71 29.21 6.04
CA ALA A 86 -11.44 30.27 7.00
C ALA A 86 -12.66 30.63 7.87
N GLU A 87 -13.83 30.19 7.49
CA GLU A 87 -15.07 30.40 8.25
C GLU A 87 -15.20 29.47 9.44
N LEU A 88 -14.52 28.30 9.40
CA LEU A 88 -14.55 27.32 10.46
C LEU A 88 -13.35 27.49 11.39
N TYR A 89 -13.54 27.20 12.67
CA TYR A 89 -12.46 27.18 13.63
C TYR A 89 -11.57 25.95 13.45
N THR A 90 -10.30 26.05 13.86
CA THR A 90 -9.28 24.99 13.70
C THR A 90 -9.65 23.67 14.41
N ASP A 91 -10.51 23.73 15.42
CA ASP A 91 -11.05 22.56 16.14
C ASP A 91 -12.32 22.00 15.50
N GLN A 92 -12.78 22.57 14.38
CA GLN A 92 -13.96 22.14 13.67
C GLN A 92 -13.59 21.43 12.37
N GLN A 93 -14.21 20.29 12.15
CA GLN A 93 -14.17 19.57 10.89
C GLN A 93 -15.55 19.02 10.55
N VAL A 94 -15.85 19.04 9.27
CA VAL A 94 -17.14 18.56 8.75
C VAL A 94 -16.88 17.74 7.49
N ILE A 95 -17.55 16.59 7.36
CA ILE A 95 -17.57 15.84 6.10
C ILE A 95 -18.55 16.54 5.17
N SER A 96 -18.02 17.31 4.22
CA SER A 96 -18.81 18.05 3.24
C SER A 96 -19.28 17.17 2.08
N GLN A 97 -18.56 16.08 1.81
CA GLN A 97 -18.94 15.08 0.82
C GLN A 97 -18.57 13.69 1.35
N LYS A 98 -19.56 12.80 1.39
CA LYS A 98 -19.32 11.40 1.76
C LYS A 98 -18.65 10.66 0.59
N GLY A 99 -17.60 9.88 0.87
CA GLY A 99 -16.98 9.01 -0.10
C GLY A 99 -17.88 7.85 -0.48
N VAL A 100 -17.85 7.49 -1.77
CA VAL A 100 -18.53 6.31 -2.31
C VAL A 100 -17.51 5.54 -3.14
N ASN A 101 -17.38 4.24 -2.87
CA ASN A 101 -16.52 3.39 -3.68
C ASN A 101 -17.10 3.23 -5.09
N GLY A 102 -16.20 3.19 -6.05
CA GLY A 102 -16.52 2.83 -7.42
C GLY A 102 -16.36 1.34 -7.68
N SER A 103 -16.60 0.95 -8.91
CA SER A 103 -16.38 -0.41 -9.38
C SER A 103 -15.75 -0.43 -10.77
N LYS A 104 -14.90 -1.40 -11.01
CA LYS A 104 -14.30 -1.68 -12.31
C LYS A 104 -14.40 -3.17 -12.64
N LYS A 105 -14.58 -3.47 -13.92
CA LYS A 105 -14.54 -4.80 -14.47
C LYS A 105 -13.17 -5.06 -15.07
N VAL A 106 -12.47 -6.07 -14.57
CA VAL A 106 -11.13 -6.45 -15.04
C VAL A 106 -11.22 -7.84 -15.66
N THR A 107 -10.72 -7.96 -16.88
CA THR A 107 -10.55 -9.26 -17.54
C THR A 107 -9.08 -9.64 -17.45
N TYR A 108 -8.84 -10.78 -16.85
CA TYR A 108 -7.52 -11.39 -16.69
C TYR A 108 -7.33 -12.48 -17.73
N CYS A 109 -6.12 -12.58 -18.27
CA CYS A 109 -5.62 -13.72 -19.02
C CYS A 109 -4.74 -14.54 -18.09
N ASP A 110 -5.18 -15.74 -17.75
CA ASP A 110 -4.45 -16.67 -16.90
C ASP A 110 -3.69 -17.67 -17.78
N LYS A 111 -2.33 -17.70 -17.66
CA LYS A 111 -1.46 -18.66 -18.32
C LYS A 111 -1.28 -19.87 -17.43
N THR A 112 -1.44 -21.06 -18.00
CA THR A 112 -1.06 -22.31 -17.35
C THR A 112 0.00 -23.04 -18.17
N VAL A 113 0.93 -23.71 -17.50
CA VAL A 113 1.98 -24.52 -18.09
C VAL A 113 1.90 -25.91 -17.49
N ASP A 114 1.78 -26.94 -18.34
CA ASP A 114 1.57 -28.33 -17.93
C ASP A 114 0.42 -28.50 -16.90
N GLY A 115 -0.68 -27.76 -17.15
CA GLY A 115 -1.85 -27.76 -16.29
C GLY A 115 -1.70 -27.04 -14.95
N LYS A 116 -0.55 -26.41 -14.71
CA LYS A 116 -0.29 -25.62 -13.47
C LYS A 116 -0.37 -24.14 -13.77
N TYR A 117 -0.98 -23.39 -12.86
CA TYR A 117 -1.03 -21.93 -12.95
C TYR A 117 0.40 -21.34 -12.95
N ALA A 118 0.68 -20.52 -13.94
CA ALA A 118 1.98 -19.84 -14.10
C ALA A 118 1.88 -18.35 -13.84
N SER A 119 0.93 -17.66 -14.49
CA SER A 119 0.80 -16.20 -14.34
C SER A 119 -0.61 -15.73 -14.69
N SER A 120 -0.94 -14.50 -14.27
CA SER A 120 -2.19 -13.81 -14.64
C SER A 120 -1.86 -12.37 -15.00
N GLU A 121 -2.41 -11.90 -16.09
CA GLU A 121 -2.24 -10.54 -16.57
C GLU A 121 -3.60 -9.88 -16.82
N ALA A 122 -3.75 -8.61 -16.41
CA ALA A 122 -4.95 -7.87 -16.70
C ALA A 122 -4.90 -7.32 -18.13
N VAL A 123 -5.72 -7.88 -19.01
CA VAL A 123 -5.75 -7.50 -20.44
C VAL A 123 -6.74 -6.39 -20.75
N THR A 124 -7.80 -6.28 -19.95
CA THR A 124 -8.81 -5.24 -20.16
C THR A 124 -9.36 -4.77 -18.82
N THR A 125 -9.49 -3.45 -18.68
CA THR A 125 -10.12 -2.82 -17.52
C THR A 125 -11.17 -1.82 -17.98
N VAL A 126 -12.39 -1.98 -17.49
CA VAL A 126 -13.52 -1.09 -17.78
C VAL A 126 -14.05 -0.54 -16.45
N VAL A 127 -14.08 0.77 -16.29
CA VAL A 127 -14.70 1.41 -15.12
C VAL A 127 -16.21 1.33 -15.30
N LEU A 128 -16.90 0.71 -14.36
CA LEU A 128 -18.36 0.61 -14.31
C LEU A 128 -18.96 1.81 -13.57
N GLU A 129 -18.40 2.12 -12.40
CA GLU A 129 -18.79 3.24 -11.56
C GLU A 129 -17.55 3.96 -11.06
N GLN A 130 -17.54 5.27 -11.18
CA GLN A 130 -16.43 6.06 -10.66
C GLN A 130 -16.53 6.23 -9.15
N ALA A 131 -15.41 6.10 -8.44
CA ALA A 131 -15.35 6.39 -7.02
C ALA A 131 -15.56 7.89 -6.76
N VAL A 132 -16.40 8.22 -5.79
CA VAL A 132 -16.64 9.59 -5.35
C VAL A 132 -15.75 9.87 -4.14
N PRO A 133 -14.86 10.88 -4.19
CA PRO A 133 -13.95 11.16 -3.09
C PRO A 133 -14.71 11.66 -1.86
N GLN A 134 -14.26 11.27 -0.68
CA GLN A 134 -14.69 11.91 0.56
C GLN A 134 -13.97 13.24 0.72
N ILE A 135 -14.72 14.32 0.97
CA ILE A 135 -14.17 15.64 1.25
C ILE A 135 -14.44 15.98 2.71
N THR A 136 -13.37 16.19 3.47
CA THR A 136 -13.43 16.68 4.84
C THR A 136 -13.01 18.14 4.85
N THR A 137 -13.90 19.03 5.25
CA THR A 137 -13.61 20.45 5.41
C THR A 137 -13.07 20.68 6.82
N VAL A 138 -11.89 21.28 6.93
CA VAL A 138 -11.26 21.65 8.19
C VAL A 138 -11.15 23.17 8.31
N GLY A 139 -11.36 23.68 9.51
CA GLY A 139 -11.27 25.10 9.79
C GLY A 139 -9.81 25.59 9.90
N THR A 140 -9.59 26.85 9.53
CA THR A 140 -8.31 27.54 9.70
C THR A 140 -8.41 28.75 10.62
N LYS A 141 -9.65 29.14 11.02
CA LYS A 141 -9.88 30.28 11.93
C LYS A 141 -9.49 29.91 13.35
N GLN A 142 -8.68 30.71 13.98
CA GLN A 142 -8.39 30.52 15.40
C GLN A 142 -9.54 31.08 16.24
N ARG A 143 -9.87 30.38 17.33
CA ARG A 143 -10.84 30.91 18.28
C ARG A 143 -10.29 32.14 18.99
N PRO A 144 -11.06 33.23 19.08
CA PRO A 144 -10.65 34.36 19.87
C PRO A 144 -10.54 33.94 21.33
N VAL A 145 -9.43 34.29 21.93
CA VAL A 145 -9.25 34.09 23.38
C VAL A 145 -9.90 35.23 24.13
N VAL A 146 -10.88 34.91 24.91
CA VAL A 146 -11.46 35.88 25.84
C VAL A 146 -10.60 35.83 27.10
N VAL A 147 -9.65 36.74 27.19
CA VAL A 147 -8.96 36.99 28.46
C VAL A 147 -9.91 37.75 29.38
N ARG A 148 -10.57 37.03 30.28
CA ARG A 148 -11.31 37.68 31.36
C ARG A 148 -10.30 38.15 32.39
N ASN A 149 -10.02 39.46 32.42
CA ASN A 149 -9.33 40.09 33.55
C ASN A 149 -10.26 39.97 34.78
N LEU A 150 -10.05 38.93 35.56
CA LEU A 150 -10.69 38.83 36.86
C LEU A 150 -10.05 39.94 37.72
N LYS A 151 -10.76 41.04 37.91
CA LYS A 151 -10.40 42.05 38.91
C LYS A 151 -10.39 41.34 40.26
N ASN A 152 -9.21 41.11 40.78
CA ASN A 152 -9.03 40.59 42.12
C ASN A 152 -9.18 41.71 43.10
N ASN A 153 -10.12 41.61 44.06
CA ASN A 153 -10.30 42.58 45.12
C ASN A 153 -9.01 42.67 46.00
N GLY A 154 -8.04 43.42 45.53
CA GLY A 154 -6.93 43.91 46.37
C GLY A 154 -5.78 42.95 46.69
N SER A 155 -5.74 41.74 46.16
CA SER A 155 -4.57 40.87 46.32
C SER A 155 -3.59 41.04 45.16
N PRO A 156 -2.26 41.21 45.42
CA PRO A 156 -1.29 41.28 44.37
C PRO A 156 -1.28 39.97 43.58
N ILE A 157 -1.57 40.07 42.26
CA ILE A 157 -1.37 38.97 41.34
C ILE A 157 0.10 38.92 41.02
N SER A 158 0.81 37.88 41.44
CA SER A 158 2.18 37.66 40.96
C SER A 158 2.19 37.62 39.45
N GLU A 159 3.07 38.40 38.82
CA GLU A 159 3.26 38.37 37.36
C GLU A 159 3.60 36.95 36.91
N LEU A 160 2.74 36.40 36.07
CA LEU A 160 3.04 35.12 35.44
C LEU A 160 4.20 35.34 34.47
N THR A 161 5.34 34.78 34.77
CA THR A 161 6.47 34.78 33.84
C THR A 161 6.10 33.85 32.67
N VAL A 162 5.84 34.47 31.54
CA VAL A 162 5.51 33.70 30.30
C VAL A 162 6.82 33.15 29.75
N PRO A 163 6.88 31.87 29.39
CA PRO A 163 8.05 31.29 28.72
C PRO A 163 8.42 32.10 27.47
N SER A 164 9.69 32.34 27.24
CA SER A 164 10.23 33.11 26.11
C SER A 164 9.91 32.54 24.73
N SER A 165 9.33 31.34 24.69
CA SER A 165 8.88 30.64 23.46
C SER A 165 7.45 30.99 23.02
N ILE A 166 6.74 31.83 23.79
CA ILE A 166 5.36 32.20 23.45
C ILE A 166 5.39 33.68 22.98
N ASN A 167 4.95 33.87 21.72
CA ASN A 167 4.78 35.23 21.21
C ASN A 167 3.58 35.90 21.90
N ILE A 168 3.82 37.08 22.45
CA ILE A 168 2.78 37.88 23.14
C ILE A 168 2.57 39.16 22.33
N GLU A 169 1.33 39.42 21.91
CA GLU A 169 0.90 40.69 21.37
C GLU A 169 -0.20 41.29 22.25
N ASN A 170 -0.04 42.56 22.62
CA ASN A 170 -0.97 43.25 23.49
C ASN A 170 -1.28 42.56 24.83
N GLY A 171 -0.24 41.93 25.44
CA GLY A 171 -0.39 41.24 26.71
C GLY A 171 -1.09 39.88 26.67
N ALA A 172 -1.34 39.35 25.48
CA ALA A 172 -1.94 38.03 25.28
C ALA A 172 -1.09 37.15 24.36
N PRO A 173 -0.99 35.83 24.62
CA PRO A 173 -0.31 34.93 23.70
C PRO A 173 -1.03 34.85 22.37
N THR A 174 -0.28 34.89 21.26
CA THR A 174 -0.84 34.84 19.89
C THR A 174 -1.20 33.45 19.44
N SER A 175 -0.66 32.40 20.07
CA SER A 175 -1.01 31.02 19.80
C SER A 175 -0.88 30.11 21.03
N TYR A 176 -1.92 29.36 21.33
CA TYR A 176 -1.91 28.35 22.39
C TYR A 176 -3.00 27.30 22.16
N SER A 177 -2.77 26.08 22.60
CA SER A 177 -3.73 24.97 22.47
C SER A 177 -4.70 24.90 23.65
N LYS A 178 -4.31 25.36 24.83
CA LYS A 178 -5.13 25.37 26.04
C LYS A 178 -4.60 26.38 27.02
N ILE A 179 -5.50 27.20 27.59
CA ILE A 179 -5.21 28.03 28.77
C ILE A 179 -5.93 27.44 29.98
N ILE A 180 -5.19 27.26 31.07
CA ILE A 180 -5.72 26.94 32.37
C ILE A 180 -5.42 28.16 33.24
N THR A 181 -6.46 28.89 33.65
CA THR A 181 -6.32 30.00 34.60
C THR A 181 -6.62 29.45 35.98
N GLY A 182 -5.63 29.50 36.85
CA GLY A 182 -5.76 29.11 38.26
C GLY A 182 -5.32 30.24 39.19
N LYS A 183 -5.87 30.26 40.40
CA LYS A 183 -5.38 31.11 41.46
C LYS A 183 -4.20 30.40 42.15
N ALA A 184 -2.99 30.89 41.96
CA ALA A 184 -1.84 30.42 42.72
C ALA A 184 -1.81 31.19 44.04
N SER A 185 -1.90 30.52 45.15
CA SER A 185 -1.66 31.11 46.49
C SER A 185 -0.30 30.63 46.97
N ALA A 186 0.67 31.54 47.04
CA ALA A 186 1.90 31.24 47.71
C ALA A 186 1.73 31.51 49.20
N TYR A 187 1.95 30.53 50.03
CA TYR A 187 1.98 30.67 51.47
C TYR A 187 3.24 30.02 52.04
N THR A 188 3.85 30.69 52.97
CA THR A 188 4.89 30.08 53.79
C THR A 188 4.18 29.15 54.77
N ALA A 189 4.22 27.88 54.46
CA ALA A 189 3.57 26.89 55.30
C ALA A 189 4.57 26.30 56.29
N SER A 190 4.16 26.11 57.52
CA SER A 190 4.90 25.29 58.47
C SER A 190 5.02 23.84 57.94
N PRO A 191 6.02 23.06 58.34
CA PRO A 191 6.20 21.69 57.90
C PRO A 191 4.99 20.76 58.16
N THR A 192 4.05 21.22 59.02
CA THR A 192 2.85 20.50 59.41
C THR A 192 1.56 20.99 58.73
N ALA A 193 1.65 22.05 57.90
CA ALA A 193 0.49 22.60 57.23
C ALA A 193 -0.11 21.62 56.20
N LYS A 194 -1.43 21.59 56.20
CA LYS A 194 -2.21 20.76 55.24
C LYS A 194 -3.02 21.66 54.31
N THR A 195 -3.19 21.19 53.06
CA THR A 195 -4.12 21.83 52.12
C THR A 195 -5.56 21.67 52.58
N SER A 196 -6.47 22.44 52.00
CA SER A 196 -7.92 22.30 52.25
C SER A 196 -8.45 20.89 51.99
N THR A 197 -7.73 20.08 51.24
CA THR A 197 -8.03 18.66 50.98
C THR A 197 -7.31 17.68 51.91
N GLY A 198 -6.65 18.20 52.97
CA GLY A 198 -5.98 17.39 54.02
C GLY A 198 -4.59 16.84 53.64
N ARG A 199 -4.01 17.18 52.47
CA ARG A 199 -2.67 16.77 52.08
C ARG A 199 -1.61 17.69 52.74
N THR A 200 -0.51 17.10 53.19
CA THR A 200 0.62 17.85 53.68
C THR A 200 1.29 18.65 52.58
N VAL A 201 1.52 19.94 52.82
CA VAL A 201 2.19 20.81 51.84
C VAL A 201 3.68 20.49 51.86
N LYS A 202 4.21 20.12 50.68
CA LYS A 202 5.65 19.89 50.47
C LYS A 202 6.17 20.97 49.53
N ALA A 203 7.38 21.46 49.79
CA ALA A 203 8.04 22.39 48.90
C ALA A 203 8.26 21.74 47.52
N GLY A 204 7.86 22.45 46.46
CA GLY A 204 8.02 21.99 45.08
C GLY A 204 6.73 21.43 44.39
N TYR A 205 5.60 21.39 45.07
CA TYR A 205 4.30 21.13 44.42
C TYR A 205 3.55 22.47 44.23
N VAL A 206 3.48 22.90 42.98
CA VAL A 206 2.60 23.97 42.51
C VAL A 206 1.41 23.29 41.79
#